data_383b6894f3d9fb68cda3d1fe6271d949
#
_entry.id   383b6894f3d9fb68cda3d1fe6271d949
#
_cell.length_a   1.000
_cell.length_b   1.000
_cell.length_c   1.000
_cell.angle_alpha   90.00
_cell.angle_beta   90.00
_cell.angle_gamma   90.00
#
_symmetry.space_group_name_H-M   'P 1'
#
loop_
_entity.id
_entity.type
_entity.pdbx_description
1 polymer ?
#
loop_
_entity_poly.entity_id
_entity_poly.type
_entity_poly.pdbx_seq_one_letter_code
_entity_poly.pdbx_strand_id
1 'polypeptide(L)'
;MSDLEHGRARIETLRGAAVSAQSLVCRPRTSCGGGNVSIESRLIEALRRITPVFLRLALGGAFLSAVADRFGLWGPAGTRNASWGDFAHFVEYTAQLNPWAPAALIPMLAWVSTGAELVLGVLLILGLFTPWAALLSGMLLLMFAGGMSIGTGIKSALNYSVFSAAAGAFTLVVLGAGPWSVDVDGWRGG
;
A
#
# COMPACT_ATOMS: atom_id res chain seq x y z
N MET A 1 55.60 -30.76 5.16
CA MET A 1 54.89 -30.50 6.44
C MET A 1 54.89 -29.01 6.82
N SER A 2 55.80 -28.20 6.26
CA SER A 2 55.87 -26.74 6.55
C SER A 2 54.79 -25.86 5.87
N ASP A 3 54.31 -26.25 4.69
CA ASP A 3 53.32 -25.44 3.94
C ASP A 3 51.92 -25.44 4.53
N LEU A 4 51.55 -26.48 5.27
CA LEU A 4 50.24 -26.58 5.92
C LEU A 4 50.16 -25.72 7.20
N GLU A 5 51.27 -25.49 7.89
CA GLU A 5 51.31 -24.63 9.06
C GLU A 5 51.27 -23.14 8.68
N HIS A 6 51.92 -22.75 7.57
CA HIS A 6 51.86 -21.39 7.05
C HIS A 6 50.44 -21.02 6.56
N GLY A 7 49.71 -21.97 5.93
CA GLY A 7 48.33 -21.79 5.52
C GLY A 7 47.35 -21.58 6.71
N ARG A 8 47.55 -22.33 7.78
CA ARG A 8 46.72 -22.21 9.01
C ARG A 8 46.89 -20.87 9.71
N ALA A 9 48.15 -20.43 9.87
CA ALA A 9 48.45 -19.14 10.49
C ALA A 9 47.84 -17.95 9.72
N ARG A 10 47.82 -18.03 8.39
CA ARG A 10 47.22 -16.99 7.52
C ARG A 10 45.72 -16.94 7.61
N ILE A 11 45.04 -18.08 7.76
CA ILE A 11 43.59 -18.16 7.95
C ILE A 11 43.16 -17.61 9.31
N GLU A 12 43.92 -17.87 10.36
CA GLU A 12 43.64 -17.34 11.69
C GLU A 12 43.85 -15.83 11.77
N THR A 13 44.85 -15.28 11.08
CA THR A 13 45.08 -13.85 11.00
C THR A 13 43.94 -13.13 10.26
N LEU A 14 43.45 -13.72 9.16
CA LEU A 14 42.30 -13.16 8.42
C LEU A 14 41.00 -13.29 9.18
N ARG A 15 40.80 -14.35 9.97
CA ARG A 15 39.65 -14.49 10.87
C ARG A 15 39.68 -13.47 12.00
N GLY A 16 40.84 -13.22 12.59
CA GLY A 16 41.02 -12.18 13.63
C GLY A 16 40.74 -10.78 13.10
N ALA A 17 41.21 -10.49 11.87
CA ALA A 17 40.93 -9.19 11.22
C ALA A 17 39.46 -9.01 10.86
N ALA A 18 38.77 -10.06 10.42
CA ALA A 18 37.33 -10.01 10.11
C ALA A 18 36.46 -9.81 11.36
N VAL A 19 36.80 -10.46 12.48
CA VAL A 19 36.10 -10.27 13.76
C VAL A 19 36.35 -8.88 14.32
N SER A 20 37.54 -8.33 14.15
CA SER A 20 37.88 -6.96 14.59
C SER A 20 37.18 -5.91 13.74
N ALA A 21 36.99 -6.15 12.43
CA ALA A 21 36.24 -5.24 11.55
C ALA A 21 34.74 -5.25 11.86
N GLN A 22 34.15 -6.39 12.22
CA GLN A 22 32.75 -6.48 12.62
C GLN A 22 32.46 -5.79 13.96
N SER A 23 33.43 -5.77 14.88
CA SER A 23 33.28 -5.05 16.16
C SER A 23 33.35 -3.53 16.02
N LEU A 24 33.88 -3.03 14.90
CA LEU A 24 33.94 -1.59 14.59
C LEU A 24 32.65 -1.07 13.93
N VAL A 25 31.86 -1.96 13.30
CA VAL A 25 30.59 -1.60 12.62
C VAL A 25 29.39 -1.61 13.57
N CYS A 26 29.46 -2.32 14.69
CA CYS A 26 28.38 -2.42 15.68
C CYS A 26 28.78 -1.81 17.04
N ARG A 27 29.16 -0.53 17.08
CA ARG A 27 29.01 0.25 18.31
C ARG A 27 27.73 1.07 18.15
N PRO A 28 26.64 0.72 18.84
CA PRO A 28 25.59 1.70 19.08
C PRO A 28 26.26 2.83 19.87
N ARG A 29 26.33 4.01 19.29
CA ARG A 29 26.70 5.23 19.98
C ARG A 29 25.63 5.47 21.05
N THR A 30 25.80 4.88 22.23
CA THR A 30 25.14 5.33 23.45
C THR A 30 25.79 6.67 23.80
N SER A 31 25.39 7.70 23.11
CA SER A 31 25.59 9.08 23.57
C SER A 31 24.63 9.29 24.75
N CYS A 32 25.13 9.08 25.97
CA CYS A 32 24.55 9.65 27.15
C CYS A 32 24.80 11.17 27.10
N GLY A 33 23.94 11.85 26.37
CA GLY A 33 23.82 13.29 26.35
C GLY A 33 22.34 13.59 26.31
N GLY A 34 21.79 14.29 27.30
CA GLY A 34 20.45 14.86 27.27
C GLY A 34 20.34 15.83 26.10
N GLY A 35 20.25 15.26 24.90
CA GLY A 35 20.20 15.99 23.66
C GLY A 35 18.77 16.42 23.41
N ASN A 36 18.56 17.70 23.21
CA ASN A 36 17.42 18.23 22.50
C ASN A 36 17.08 17.30 21.32
N VAL A 37 15.99 16.54 21.46
CA VAL A 37 15.41 15.79 20.34
C VAL A 37 15.11 16.84 19.29
N SER A 38 15.85 16.82 18.18
CA SER A 38 15.72 17.87 17.17
C SER A 38 14.27 17.91 16.68
N ILE A 39 13.79 19.08 16.28
CA ILE A 39 12.43 19.25 15.75
C ILE A 39 12.19 18.25 14.61
N GLU A 40 13.22 17.96 13.82
CA GLU A 40 13.18 16.97 12.74
C GLU A 40 12.85 15.55 13.22
N SER A 41 13.47 15.08 14.30
CA SER A 41 13.21 13.73 14.81
C SER A 41 11.80 13.59 15.39
N ARG A 42 11.29 14.64 16.03
CA ARG A 42 9.89 14.69 16.50
C ARG A 42 8.90 14.68 15.34
N LEU A 43 9.20 15.43 14.28
CA LEU A 43 8.38 15.50 13.08
C LEU A 43 8.33 14.13 12.38
N ILE A 44 9.49 13.49 12.17
CA ILE A 44 9.59 12.18 11.55
C ILE A 44 8.79 11.14 12.36
N GLU A 45 8.93 11.13 13.68
CA GLU A 45 8.18 10.20 14.53
C GLU A 45 6.68 10.45 14.48
N ALA A 46 6.24 11.70 14.46
CA ALA A 46 4.83 12.05 14.30
C ALA A 46 4.29 11.59 12.93
N LEU A 47 5.05 11.82 11.84
CA LEU A 47 4.68 11.38 10.49
C LEU A 47 4.61 9.86 10.41
N ARG A 48 5.55 9.12 10.99
CA ARG A 48 5.51 7.65 11.02
C ARG A 48 4.25 7.10 11.69
N ARG A 49 3.73 7.80 12.69
CA ARG A 49 2.48 7.39 13.38
C ARG A 49 1.22 7.77 12.60
N ILE A 50 1.21 8.95 11.98
CA ILE A 50 0.00 9.49 11.34
C ILE A 50 -0.17 8.94 9.92
N THR A 51 0.93 8.77 9.16
CA THR A 51 0.88 8.36 7.75
C THR A 51 0.09 7.06 7.51
N PRO A 52 0.28 5.96 8.27
CA PRO A 52 -0.52 4.75 8.04
C PRO A 52 -2.01 4.97 8.24
N VAL A 53 -2.39 5.71 9.26
CA VAL A 53 -3.80 6.03 9.54
C VAL A 53 -4.40 6.87 8.41
N PHE A 54 -3.67 7.89 7.98
CA PHE A 54 -4.10 8.74 6.86
C PHE A 54 -4.28 7.93 5.56
N LEU A 55 -3.31 7.06 5.22
CA LEU A 55 -3.40 6.21 4.03
C LEU A 55 -4.60 5.25 4.09
N ARG A 56 -4.85 4.63 5.25
CA ARG A 56 -6.01 3.75 5.44
C ARG A 56 -7.32 4.49 5.21
N LEU A 57 -7.48 5.66 5.84
CA LEU A 57 -8.70 6.46 5.72
C LEU A 57 -8.87 7.02 4.31
N ALA A 58 -7.80 7.46 3.67
CA ALA A 58 -7.83 7.99 2.30
C ALA A 58 -8.21 6.91 1.29
N LEU A 59 -7.54 5.74 1.34
CA LEU A 59 -7.82 4.64 0.42
C LEU A 59 -9.20 4.02 0.68
N GLY A 60 -9.52 3.74 1.95
CA GLY A 60 -10.80 3.18 2.32
C GLY A 60 -11.96 4.12 2.01
N GLY A 61 -11.80 5.42 2.30
CA GLY A 61 -12.77 6.45 1.95
C GLY A 61 -12.97 6.58 0.44
N ALA A 62 -11.89 6.53 -0.35
CA ALA A 62 -11.97 6.56 -1.82
C ALA A 62 -12.76 5.36 -2.37
N PHE A 63 -12.49 4.14 -1.87
CA PHE A 63 -13.24 2.96 -2.28
C PHE A 63 -14.71 3.04 -1.92
N LEU A 64 -15.03 3.39 -0.68
CA LEU A 64 -16.43 3.52 -0.26
C LEU A 64 -17.16 4.64 -0.99
N SER A 65 -16.48 5.74 -1.30
CA SER A 65 -17.03 6.84 -2.11
C SER A 65 -17.33 6.38 -3.53
N ALA A 66 -16.47 5.58 -4.16
CA ALA A 66 -16.69 5.02 -5.49
C ALA A 66 -17.88 4.05 -5.50
N VAL A 67 -17.99 3.20 -4.47
CA VAL A 67 -19.17 2.32 -4.29
C VAL A 67 -20.43 3.14 -4.11
N ALA A 68 -20.42 4.17 -3.25
CA ALA A 68 -21.55 5.04 -3.00
C ALA A 68 -22.05 5.75 -4.28
N ASP A 69 -21.14 6.16 -5.15
CA ASP A 69 -21.46 6.80 -6.43
C ASP A 69 -22.23 5.84 -7.37
N ARG A 70 -21.85 4.58 -7.42
CA ARG A 70 -22.53 3.54 -8.24
C ARG A 70 -23.96 3.27 -7.78
N PHE A 71 -24.29 3.61 -6.54
CA PHE A 71 -25.66 3.50 -6.00
C PHE A 71 -26.38 4.85 -5.91
N GLY A 72 -25.85 5.90 -6.56
CA GLY A 72 -26.50 7.20 -6.68
C GLY A 72 -26.48 8.06 -5.41
N LEU A 73 -25.65 7.73 -4.39
CA LEU A 73 -25.58 8.51 -3.16
C LEU A 73 -24.99 9.91 -3.37
N TRP A 74 -24.19 10.10 -4.42
CA TRP A 74 -23.63 11.40 -4.80
C TRP A 74 -24.47 12.19 -5.79
N GLY A 75 -25.59 11.61 -6.23
CA GLY A 75 -26.53 12.20 -7.20
C GLY A 75 -26.63 11.40 -8.50
N PRO A 76 -27.57 11.78 -9.38
CA PRO A 76 -27.77 11.09 -10.66
C PRO A 76 -26.61 11.34 -11.62
N ALA A 77 -26.46 10.45 -12.62
CA ALA A 77 -25.47 10.56 -13.68
C ALA A 77 -25.49 11.95 -14.35
N GLY A 78 -24.31 12.49 -14.63
CA GLY A 78 -24.14 13.81 -15.25
C GLY A 78 -24.17 14.99 -14.28
N THR A 79 -24.38 14.78 -12.97
CA THR A 79 -24.21 15.82 -11.96
C THR A 79 -22.73 16.05 -11.64
N ARG A 80 -22.40 17.22 -11.12
CA ARG A 80 -21.01 17.63 -10.86
C ARG A 80 -20.25 16.69 -9.91
N ASN A 81 -20.96 16.02 -9.01
CA ASN A 81 -20.38 15.21 -7.94
C ASN A 81 -20.47 13.71 -8.21
N ALA A 82 -21.20 13.27 -9.24
CA ALA A 82 -21.38 11.87 -9.58
C ALA A 82 -20.61 11.54 -10.86
N SER A 83 -19.77 10.51 -10.80
CA SER A 83 -19.05 9.99 -11.97
C SER A 83 -19.94 9.02 -12.76
N TRP A 84 -20.65 8.16 -12.06
CA TRP A 84 -21.56 7.17 -12.66
C TRP A 84 -23.03 7.44 -12.30
N GLY A 85 -23.33 7.76 -11.03
CA GLY A 85 -24.67 8.09 -10.54
C GLY A 85 -25.65 6.91 -10.46
N ASP A 86 -25.36 5.80 -11.14
CA ASP A 86 -26.04 4.51 -11.03
C ASP A 86 -25.13 3.36 -11.47
N PHE A 87 -25.60 2.14 -11.20
CA PHE A 87 -24.82 0.93 -11.49
C PHE A 87 -24.79 0.60 -12.98
N ALA A 88 -25.80 0.99 -13.76
CA ALA A 88 -25.85 0.71 -15.20
C ALA A 88 -24.73 1.46 -15.94
N HIS A 89 -24.55 2.76 -15.65
CA HIS A 89 -23.43 3.53 -16.21
C HIS A 89 -22.06 2.99 -15.78
N PHE A 90 -21.94 2.45 -14.56
CA PHE A 90 -20.71 1.79 -14.15
C PHE A 90 -20.45 0.48 -14.93
N VAL A 91 -21.48 -0.30 -15.25
CA VAL A 91 -21.35 -1.49 -16.11
C VAL A 91 -20.90 -1.09 -17.51
N GLU A 92 -21.48 -0.03 -18.11
CA GLU A 92 -21.04 0.49 -19.41
C GLU A 92 -19.58 0.94 -19.39
N TYR A 93 -19.18 1.64 -18.33
CA TYR A 93 -17.77 2.04 -18.13
C TYR A 93 -16.86 0.82 -17.98
N THR A 94 -17.28 -0.20 -17.25
CA THR A 94 -16.54 -1.47 -17.12
C THR A 94 -16.33 -2.14 -18.47
N ALA A 95 -17.32 -2.08 -19.37
CA ALA A 95 -17.18 -2.59 -20.73
C ALA A 95 -16.12 -1.81 -21.54
N GLN A 96 -16.08 -0.48 -21.40
CA GLN A 96 -15.06 0.35 -22.05
C GLN A 96 -13.64 0.02 -21.56
N LEU A 97 -13.48 -0.28 -20.26
CA LEU A 97 -12.19 -0.64 -19.69
C LEU A 97 -11.69 -2.03 -20.07
N ASN A 98 -12.62 -2.93 -20.45
CA ASN A 98 -12.33 -4.33 -20.75
C ASN A 98 -12.83 -4.71 -22.16
N PRO A 99 -12.32 -4.08 -23.24
CA PRO A 99 -12.79 -4.35 -24.60
C PRO A 99 -12.50 -5.79 -25.09
N TRP A 100 -11.63 -6.48 -24.39
CA TRP A 100 -11.27 -7.87 -24.64
C TRP A 100 -12.23 -8.87 -24.00
N ALA A 101 -13.07 -8.45 -23.04
CA ALA A 101 -13.96 -9.33 -22.30
C ALA A 101 -15.28 -9.55 -23.04
N PRO A 102 -15.81 -10.78 -23.09
CA PRO A 102 -17.15 -11.04 -23.60
C PRO A 102 -18.21 -10.24 -22.85
N ALA A 103 -19.20 -9.69 -23.55
CA ALA A 103 -20.24 -8.85 -22.98
C ALA A 103 -20.98 -9.51 -21.79
N ALA A 104 -21.14 -10.83 -21.82
CA ALA A 104 -21.77 -11.58 -20.73
C ALA A 104 -20.99 -11.54 -19.41
N LEU A 105 -19.67 -11.30 -19.45
CA LEU A 105 -18.82 -11.23 -18.25
C LEU A 105 -18.76 -9.81 -17.64
N ILE A 106 -19.12 -8.78 -18.38
CA ILE A 106 -19.01 -7.39 -17.94
C ILE A 106 -19.79 -7.10 -16.64
N PRO A 107 -21.08 -7.50 -16.52
CA PRO A 107 -21.82 -7.30 -15.28
C PRO A 107 -21.18 -8.01 -14.08
N MET A 108 -20.65 -9.22 -14.30
CA MET A 108 -19.96 -9.97 -13.26
C MET A 108 -18.69 -9.24 -12.79
N LEU A 109 -17.87 -8.73 -13.72
CA LEU A 109 -16.69 -7.94 -13.41
C LEU A 109 -17.05 -6.67 -12.61
N ALA A 110 -18.12 -5.97 -12.99
CA ALA A 110 -18.61 -4.80 -12.29
C ALA A 110 -19.05 -5.12 -10.85
N TRP A 111 -19.76 -6.22 -10.63
CA TRP A 111 -20.15 -6.65 -9.28
C TRP A 111 -18.98 -7.11 -8.44
N VAL A 112 -18.06 -7.89 -9.00
CA VAL A 112 -16.87 -8.38 -8.30
C VAL A 112 -15.98 -7.21 -7.87
N SER A 113 -15.73 -6.24 -8.76
CA SER A 113 -14.93 -5.06 -8.42
C SER A 113 -15.61 -4.22 -7.34
N THR A 114 -16.92 -4.00 -7.43
CA THR A 114 -17.69 -3.25 -6.44
C THR A 114 -17.67 -3.93 -5.06
N GLY A 115 -17.84 -5.26 -5.03
CA GLY A 115 -17.74 -6.04 -3.80
C GLY A 115 -16.34 -6.01 -3.20
N ALA A 116 -15.29 -6.13 -4.03
CA ALA A 116 -13.91 -6.02 -3.59
C ALA A 116 -13.61 -4.64 -2.97
N GLU A 117 -14.02 -3.56 -3.63
CA GLU A 117 -13.84 -2.20 -3.10
C GLU A 117 -14.59 -1.98 -1.79
N LEU A 118 -15.83 -2.48 -1.69
CA LEU A 118 -16.60 -2.38 -0.46
C LEU A 118 -15.88 -3.08 0.71
N VAL A 119 -15.47 -4.33 0.51
CA VAL A 119 -14.81 -5.14 1.55
C VAL A 119 -13.46 -4.52 1.92
N LEU A 120 -12.62 -4.21 0.92
CA LEU A 120 -11.30 -3.65 1.16
C LEU A 120 -11.39 -2.26 1.79
N GLY A 121 -12.35 -1.43 1.37
CA GLY A 121 -12.60 -0.13 1.95
C GLY A 121 -12.95 -0.21 3.44
N VAL A 122 -13.85 -1.11 3.82
CA VAL A 122 -14.22 -1.34 5.22
C VAL A 122 -13.04 -1.88 6.03
N LEU A 123 -12.30 -2.88 5.50
CA LEU A 123 -11.14 -3.45 6.18
C LEU A 123 -10.05 -2.40 6.42
N LEU A 124 -9.77 -1.53 5.46
CA LEU A 124 -8.80 -0.45 5.60
C LEU A 124 -9.23 0.57 6.66
N ILE A 125 -10.49 1.01 6.65
CA ILE A 125 -10.98 1.98 7.64
C ILE A 125 -10.89 1.41 9.05
N LEU A 126 -11.37 0.19 9.25
CA LEU A 126 -11.31 -0.48 10.55
C LEU A 126 -9.88 -0.87 10.95
N GLY A 127 -8.97 -1.00 9.99
CA GLY A 127 -7.61 -1.47 10.22
C GLY A 127 -7.59 -2.95 10.61
N LEU A 128 -8.36 -3.75 9.89
CA LEU A 128 -8.39 -5.19 10.01
C LEU A 128 -7.55 -5.81 8.89
N PHE A 129 -6.66 -6.75 9.24
CA PHE A 129 -5.78 -7.42 8.28
C PHE A 129 -5.07 -6.43 7.36
N THR A 130 -4.65 -5.27 7.90
CA THR A 130 -4.18 -4.12 7.15
C THR A 130 -3.13 -4.45 6.08
N PRO A 131 -2.07 -5.26 6.33
CA PRO A 131 -1.09 -5.57 5.28
C PRO A 131 -1.71 -6.29 4.09
N TRP A 132 -2.61 -7.24 4.33
CA TRP A 132 -3.30 -7.98 3.27
C TRP A 132 -4.35 -7.14 2.55
N ALA A 133 -5.14 -6.38 3.30
CA ALA A 133 -6.11 -5.45 2.72
C ALA A 133 -5.41 -4.40 1.84
N ALA A 134 -4.29 -3.85 2.29
CA ALA A 134 -3.50 -2.89 1.54
C ALA A 134 -2.86 -3.52 0.28
N LEU A 135 -2.31 -4.74 0.38
CA LEU A 135 -1.76 -5.45 -0.76
C LEU A 135 -2.83 -5.69 -1.83
N LEU A 136 -3.97 -6.24 -1.44
CA LEU A 136 -5.08 -6.51 -2.37
C LEU A 136 -5.65 -5.22 -2.97
N SER A 137 -5.71 -4.14 -2.18
CA SER A 137 -6.11 -2.81 -2.67
C SER A 137 -5.15 -2.27 -3.72
N GLY A 138 -3.85 -2.40 -3.50
CA GLY A 138 -2.82 -2.01 -4.47
C GLY A 138 -2.94 -2.80 -5.77
N MET A 139 -3.17 -4.11 -5.69
CA MET A 139 -3.38 -4.97 -6.86
C MET A 139 -4.65 -4.59 -7.62
N LEU A 140 -5.76 -4.37 -6.91
CA LEU A 140 -7.04 -3.95 -7.51
C LEU A 140 -6.89 -2.60 -8.24
N LEU A 141 -6.21 -1.63 -7.62
CA LEU A 141 -5.93 -0.34 -8.25
C LEU A 141 -5.03 -0.48 -9.48
N LEU A 142 -4.03 -1.36 -9.48
CA LEU A 142 -3.23 -1.62 -10.67
C LEU A 142 -4.06 -2.28 -11.79
N MET A 143 -5.00 -3.16 -11.46
CA MET A 143 -5.93 -3.72 -12.44
C MET A 143 -6.81 -2.62 -13.06
N PHE A 144 -7.32 -1.68 -12.26
CA PHE A 144 -8.06 -0.52 -12.77
C PHE A 144 -7.18 0.38 -13.64
N ALA A 145 -5.95 0.68 -13.19
CA ALA A 145 -5.02 1.46 -13.97
C ALA A 145 -4.70 0.81 -15.33
N GLY A 146 -4.54 -0.52 -15.36
CA GLY A 146 -4.37 -1.30 -16.58
C GLY A 146 -5.59 -1.23 -17.49
N GLY A 147 -6.79 -1.49 -16.98
CA GLY A 147 -8.05 -1.40 -17.72
C GLY A 147 -8.27 0.01 -18.28
N MET A 148 -8.08 1.06 -17.48
CA MET A 148 -8.16 2.46 -17.94
C MET A 148 -7.12 2.75 -19.04
N SER A 149 -5.89 2.25 -18.88
CA SER A 149 -4.83 2.48 -19.86
C SER A 149 -5.15 1.83 -21.22
N ILE A 150 -5.78 0.65 -21.21
CA ILE A 150 -6.17 -0.09 -22.42
C ILE A 150 -7.45 0.50 -23.03
N GLY A 151 -8.49 0.73 -22.21
CA GLY A 151 -9.82 1.13 -22.70
C GLY A 151 -9.95 2.61 -23.02
N THR A 152 -9.35 3.48 -22.20
CA THR A 152 -9.52 4.95 -22.32
C THR A 152 -8.20 5.71 -22.49
N GLY A 153 -7.10 5.00 -22.50
CA GLY A 153 -5.75 5.55 -22.62
C GLY A 153 -5.10 5.90 -21.27
N ILE A 154 -3.76 5.81 -21.23
CA ILE A 154 -2.96 6.00 -20.02
C ILE A 154 -3.18 7.36 -19.33
N LYS A 155 -3.55 8.38 -20.08
CA LYS A 155 -3.85 9.72 -19.55
C LYS A 155 -5.00 9.68 -18.53
N SER A 156 -6.00 8.84 -18.74
CA SER A 156 -7.12 8.67 -17.81
C SER A 156 -6.62 8.12 -16.46
N ALA A 157 -5.84 7.04 -16.47
CA ALA A 157 -5.28 6.46 -15.26
C ALA A 157 -4.38 7.45 -14.47
N LEU A 158 -3.63 8.30 -15.19
CA LEU A 158 -2.80 9.35 -14.59
C LEU A 158 -3.65 10.48 -14.00
N ASN A 159 -4.69 10.96 -14.72
CA ASN A 159 -5.57 12.03 -14.25
C ASN A 159 -6.35 11.65 -12.99
N TYR A 160 -6.78 10.40 -12.89
CA TYR A 160 -7.44 9.87 -11.68
C TYR A 160 -6.45 9.45 -10.58
N SER A 161 -5.14 9.65 -10.80
CA SER A 161 -4.08 9.34 -9.82
C SER A 161 -4.10 7.88 -9.32
N VAL A 162 -4.59 6.94 -10.13
CA VAL A 162 -4.76 5.54 -9.72
C VAL A 162 -3.43 4.89 -9.39
N PHE A 163 -2.36 5.20 -10.14
CA PHE A 163 -1.00 4.73 -9.84
C PHE A 163 -0.48 5.26 -8.50
N SER A 164 -0.77 6.54 -8.17
CA SER A 164 -0.37 7.13 -6.89
C SER A 164 -1.13 6.48 -5.72
N ALA A 165 -2.41 6.19 -5.91
CA ALA A 165 -3.20 5.46 -4.92
C ALA A 165 -2.67 4.03 -4.72
N ALA A 166 -2.30 3.32 -5.80
CA ALA A 166 -1.68 2.00 -5.71
C ALA A 166 -0.33 2.06 -4.96
N ALA A 167 0.51 3.04 -5.25
CA ALA A 167 1.77 3.26 -4.52
C ALA A 167 1.53 3.53 -3.03
N GLY A 168 0.50 4.32 -2.69
CA GLY A 168 0.06 4.54 -1.31
C GLY A 168 -0.37 3.25 -0.62
N ALA A 169 -1.11 2.38 -1.32
CA ALA A 169 -1.51 1.08 -0.80
C ALA A 169 -0.31 0.17 -0.53
N PHE A 170 0.66 0.08 -1.43
CA PHE A 170 1.89 -0.69 -1.20
C PHE A 170 2.77 -0.09 -0.10
N THR A 171 2.82 1.23 0.02
CA THR A 171 3.48 1.89 1.15
C THR A 171 2.86 1.47 2.48
N LEU A 172 1.53 1.36 2.53
CA LEU A 172 0.81 0.91 3.71
C LEU A 172 1.13 -0.54 4.08
N VAL A 173 1.41 -1.43 3.11
CA VAL A 173 1.90 -2.80 3.38
C VAL A 173 3.19 -2.77 4.19
N VAL A 174 4.11 -1.87 3.85
CA VAL A 174 5.43 -1.74 4.50
C VAL A 174 5.31 -1.04 5.87
N LEU A 175 4.48 -0.02 5.97
CA LEU A 175 4.30 0.75 7.21
C LEU A 175 3.48 0.00 8.26
N GLY A 176 2.63 -0.94 7.84
CA GLY A 176 1.69 -1.64 8.71
C GLY A 176 0.47 -0.79 9.09
N ALA A 177 -0.34 -1.31 10.02
CA ALA A 177 -1.62 -0.72 10.38
C ALA A 177 -1.56 0.64 11.10
N GLY A 178 -0.45 0.95 11.75
CA GLY A 178 -0.31 2.15 12.58
C GLY A 178 -1.15 2.10 13.86
N PRO A 179 -1.16 3.18 14.65
CA PRO A 179 -2.02 3.30 15.84
C PRO A 179 -3.50 3.37 15.43
N TRP A 180 -4.38 3.05 16.39
CA TRP A 180 -5.84 3.00 16.19
C TRP A 180 -6.31 2.03 15.11
N SER A 181 -5.68 0.86 15.03
CA SER A 181 -6.16 -0.27 14.24
C SER A 181 -6.61 -1.40 15.16
N VAL A 182 -7.55 -2.20 14.68
CA VAL A 182 -7.99 -3.40 15.42
C VAL A 182 -6.90 -4.49 15.38
N ASP A 183 -5.97 -4.40 14.44
CA ASP A 183 -4.83 -5.32 14.28
C ASP A 183 -3.72 -5.17 15.34
N VAL A 184 -3.88 -4.30 16.35
CA VAL A 184 -2.77 -3.87 17.25
C VAL A 184 -2.12 -5.03 18.03
N ASP A 185 -2.77 -6.17 18.18
CA ASP A 185 -2.27 -7.26 19.06
C ASP A 185 -1.69 -8.48 18.33
N GLY A 186 -1.81 -8.58 17.01
CA GLY A 186 -1.45 -9.79 16.26
C GLY A 186 -0.04 -9.84 15.63
N TRP A 187 0.63 -8.71 15.42
CA TRP A 187 1.86 -8.66 14.59
C TRP A 187 3.14 -8.20 15.32
N ARG A 188 3.12 -8.04 16.64
CA ARG A 188 4.31 -7.72 17.45
C ARG A 188 5.06 -8.95 17.97
N GLY A 189 4.77 -10.13 17.48
CA GLY A 189 5.35 -11.39 17.94
C GLY A 189 6.08 -12.18 16.84
N GLY A 190 7.06 -11.57 16.17
CA GLY A 190 7.96 -12.27 15.26
C GLY A 190 9.29 -11.57 15.19
#